data_a7e91b65da0e8e71be99bbc8b41c0e21
#
_entry.id   a7e91b65da0e8e71be99bbc8b41c0e21
#
_cell.length_a   1.000
_cell.length_b   1.000
_cell.length_c   1.000
_cell.angle_alpha   90.00
_cell.angle_beta   90.00
_cell.angle_gamma   90.00
#
_symmetry.space_group_name_H-M   'P 1'
#
loop_
_entity.id
_entity.type
_entity.pdbx_description
1 polymer ?
#
loop_
_entity_poly.entity_id
_entity_poly.type
_entity_poly.pdbx_seq_one_letter_code
_entity_poly.pdbx_strand_id
1 'polypeptide(L)'
;MLLLSLSSLSLAQAAQDQHPDYSARPGVSGSLSSMGSETLNSLMTLWAEHFQSYYPGINLQLQGFGSSTGAPALTEGTALFAPMSRAMRPSEISRFEQRYGYPPLALPIAIDLVAVFVHRHNPLQQITLAELDAIFSENRFQGYPQAITHWGQLGLDAPWQTRKITRFSRNAVSGTYGYFKEKVLLGGDFRAQVNEQPGSSSVVLGVGRALNGIGYSGIGFRNPAVKTLALALSPEHPYAEPSAENVVNGHYPLARYLYLYVNKPPQGQLDPLQREFIRFIYSKQGQALVEQEGYLPLPAELSARLRHELELD
;
A
#
# COMPACT_ATOMS: atom_id res chain seq x y z
N MET A 1 24.76 -20.02 -9.65
CA MET A 1 23.66 -19.04 -9.62
C MET A 1 22.87 -19.16 -8.32
N LEU A 2 23.53 -19.20 -7.16
CA LEU A 2 22.93 -19.39 -5.82
C LEU A 2 23.43 -18.39 -4.77
N LEU A 3 24.16 -17.35 -5.16
CA LEU A 3 24.79 -16.41 -4.21
C LEU A 3 24.07 -15.05 -4.06
N LEU A 4 23.08 -14.75 -4.91
CA LEU A 4 22.36 -13.47 -4.86
C LEU A 4 21.13 -13.45 -3.93
N SER A 5 20.63 -14.62 -3.50
CA SER A 5 19.50 -14.71 -2.58
C SER A 5 19.86 -14.55 -1.10
N LEU A 6 21.14 -14.72 -0.75
CA LEU A 6 21.62 -14.61 0.63
C LEU A 6 21.87 -13.17 1.09
N SER A 7 22.14 -12.25 0.18
CA SER A 7 22.45 -10.84 0.53
C SER A 7 21.19 -9.99 0.84
N SER A 8 20.06 -10.27 0.16
CA SER A 8 18.80 -9.56 0.43
C SER A 8 18.15 -10.00 1.74
N LEU A 9 18.24 -11.29 2.08
CA LEU A 9 17.79 -11.78 3.40
C LEU A 9 18.60 -11.19 4.56
N SER A 10 19.92 -10.96 4.37
CA SER A 10 20.76 -10.41 5.43
C SER A 10 20.52 -8.93 5.71
N LEU A 11 20.16 -8.14 4.71
CA LEU A 11 19.83 -6.71 4.88
C LEU A 11 18.46 -6.50 5.54
N ALA A 12 17.47 -7.29 5.17
CA ALA A 12 16.15 -7.26 5.80
C ALA A 12 16.23 -7.73 7.27
N GLN A 13 16.97 -8.81 7.54
CA GLN A 13 17.20 -9.31 8.89
C GLN A 13 17.96 -8.29 9.77
N ALA A 14 18.97 -7.61 9.23
CA ALA A 14 19.71 -6.58 9.95
C ALA A 14 18.84 -5.33 10.24
N ALA A 15 17.89 -4.99 9.37
CA ALA A 15 16.94 -3.89 9.62
C ALA A 15 15.92 -4.25 10.71
N GLN A 16 15.47 -5.50 10.78
CA GLN A 16 14.57 -5.98 11.85
C GLN A 16 15.24 -6.00 13.22
N ASP A 17 16.51 -6.35 13.31
CA ASP A 17 17.23 -6.43 14.60
C ASP A 17 17.46 -5.05 15.24
N GLN A 18 17.15 -3.96 14.54
CA GLN A 18 17.26 -2.59 15.08
C GLN A 18 15.94 -2.10 15.73
N HIS A 19 14.82 -2.79 15.55
CA HIS A 19 13.59 -2.49 16.27
C HIS A 19 13.63 -3.12 17.67
N PRO A 20 13.06 -2.46 18.70
CA PRO A 20 13.01 -3.03 20.04
C PRO A 20 12.03 -4.19 20.13
N ASP A 21 12.31 -5.11 21.04
CA ASP A 21 11.36 -6.16 21.36
C ASP A 21 10.10 -5.60 22.04
N TYR A 22 8.94 -6.17 21.70
CA TYR A 22 7.70 -5.85 22.37
C TYR A 22 7.57 -6.62 23.70
N SER A 23 7.24 -5.89 24.75
CA SER A 23 6.83 -6.48 26.03
C SER A 23 5.52 -5.86 26.47
N ALA A 24 4.52 -6.70 26.79
CA ALA A 24 3.19 -6.23 27.19
C ALA A 24 3.24 -5.42 28.49
N ARG A 25 2.46 -4.34 28.56
CA ARG A 25 2.27 -3.50 29.76
C ARG A 25 0.88 -3.73 30.34
N PRO A 26 0.69 -3.69 31.67
CA PRO A 26 -0.62 -3.88 32.29
C PRO A 26 -1.57 -2.71 32.00
N GLY A 27 -2.87 -2.95 32.22
CA GLY A 27 -3.89 -1.89 32.16
C GLY A 27 -4.46 -1.61 30.75
N VAL A 28 -4.21 -2.49 29.78
CA VAL A 28 -4.74 -2.35 28.41
C VAL A 28 -5.99 -3.21 28.25
N SER A 29 -7.09 -2.59 27.90
CA SER A 29 -8.39 -3.23 27.69
C SER A 29 -9.26 -2.39 26.74
N GLY A 30 -10.36 -2.96 26.25
CA GLY A 30 -11.32 -2.24 25.40
C GLY A 30 -11.53 -2.89 24.05
N SER A 31 -12.04 -2.10 23.09
CA SER A 31 -12.29 -2.53 21.71
C SER A 31 -11.31 -1.87 20.75
N LEU A 32 -10.51 -2.68 20.07
CA LEU A 32 -9.65 -2.23 18.97
C LEU A 32 -10.51 -2.14 17.71
N SER A 33 -11.03 -0.95 17.43
CA SER A 33 -11.85 -0.68 16.25
C SER A 33 -11.02 -0.04 15.14
N SER A 34 -11.10 -0.60 13.94
CA SER A 34 -10.37 -0.14 12.76
C SER A 34 -11.27 -0.18 11.54
N MET A 35 -11.28 0.93 10.77
CA MET A 35 -11.98 1.01 9.49
C MET A 35 -11.11 1.71 8.46
N GLY A 36 -10.92 1.14 7.27
CA GLY A 36 -10.13 1.80 6.23
C GLY A 36 -9.69 0.90 5.10
N SER A 37 -8.39 0.93 4.80
CA SER A 37 -7.79 0.31 3.63
C SER A 37 -8.02 -1.20 3.55
N GLU A 38 -8.58 -1.65 2.43
CA GLU A 38 -8.64 -3.08 2.10
C GLU A 38 -7.22 -3.65 1.87
N THR A 39 -6.31 -2.89 1.27
CA THR A 39 -4.90 -3.28 1.08
C THR A 39 -4.23 -3.65 2.41
N LEU A 40 -4.55 -2.94 3.50
CA LEU A 40 -4.01 -3.18 4.82
C LEU A 40 -4.81 -4.19 5.65
N ASN A 41 -5.93 -4.71 5.14
CA ASN A 41 -6.84 -5.49 5.96
C ASN A 41 -6.19 -6.76 6.55
N SER A 42 -5.43 -7.51 5.75
CA SER A 42 -4.70 -8.70 6.24
C SER A 42 -3.67 -8.33 7.30
N LEU A 43 -2.87 -7.30 7.05
CA LEU A 43 -1.84 -6.85 8.00
C LEU A 43 -2.45 -6.33 9.31
N MET A 44 -3.54 -5.55 9.23
CA MET A 44 -4.27 -5.10 10.42
C MET A 44 -4.86 -6.26 11.21
N THR A 45 -5.39 -7.28 10.53
CA THR A 45 -5.90 -8.50 11.17
C THR A 45 -4.76 -9.25 11.86
N LEU A 46 -3.66 -9.46 11.17
CA LEU A 46 -2.49 -10.17 11.70
C LEU A 46 -1.91 -9.45 12.93
N TRP A 47 -1.75 -8.14 12.87
CA TRP A 47 -1.33 -7.33 14.02
C TRP A 47 -2.31 -7.42 15.19
N ALA A 48 -3.61 -7.31 14.92
CA ALA A 48 -4.62 -7.34 15.96
C ALA A 48 -4.71 -8.71 16.66
N GLU A 49 -4.62 -9.81 15.91
CA GLU A 49 -4.60 -11.18 16.45
C GLU A 49 -3.35 -11.43 17.30
N HIS A 50 -2.17 -11.04 16.79
CA HIS A 50 -0.94 -11.13 17.59
C HIS A 50 -0.99 -10.24 18.83
N PHE A 51 -1.51 -9.03 18.74
CA PHE A 51 -1.67 -8.13 19.86
C PHE A 51 -2.67 -8.69 20.88
N GLN A 52 -3.76 -9.31 20.43
CA GLN A 52 -4.73 -9.97 21.30
C GLN A 52 -4.12 -11.14 22.08
N SER A 53 -3.08 -11.80 21.56
CA SER A 53 -2.37 -12.84 22.32
C SER A 53 -1.69 -12.31 23.59
N TYR A 54 -1.28 -11.03 23.59
CA TYR A 54 -0.77 -10.35 24.78
C TYR A 54 -1.90 -9.81 25.68
N TYR A 55 -3.06 -9.50 25.09
CA TYR A 55 -4.22 -8.90 25.77
C TYR A 55 -5.52 -9.63 25.41
N PRO A 56 -5.76 -10.83 25.96
CA PRO A 56 -6.89 -11.70 25.56
C PRO A 56 -8.28 -11.07 25.77
N GLY A 57 -8.39 -10.06 26.61
CA GLY A 57 -9.65 -9.34 26.88
C GLY A 57 -10.02 -8.26 25.88
N ILE A 58 -9.18 -7.99 24.86
CA ILE A 58 -9.48 -6.99 23.85
C ILE A 58 -10.47 -7.54 22.84
N ASN A 59 -11.50 -6.74 22.53
CA ASN A 59 -12.45 -7.02 21.46
C ASN A 59 -11.92 -6.43 20.12
N LEU A 60 -11.93 -7.22 19.04
CA LEU A 60 -11.45 -6.83 17.72
C LEU A 60 -12.62 -6.47 16.79
N GLN A 61 -12.57 -5.30 16.18
CA GLN A 61 -13.56 -4.80 15.21
C GLN A 61 -12.83 -4.21 14.00
N LEU A 62 -12.56 -5.05 12.99
CA LEU A 62 -11.73 -4.68 11.85
C LEU A 62 -12.56 -4.68 10.56
N GLN A 63 -12.47 -3.61 9.77
CA GLN A 63 -13.23 -3.42 8.53
C GLN A 63 -12.34 -2.81 7.43
N GLY A 64 -12.12 -3.56 6.36
CA GLY A 64 -11.28 -3.18 5.22
C GLY A 64 -12.08 -2.79 3.98
N PHE A 65 -12.87 -1.71 4.01
CA PHE A 65 -13.76 -1.29 2.92
C PHE A 65 -13.13 -0.30 1.92
N GLY A 66 -11.89 0.10 2.15
CA GLY A 66 -11.15 1.07 1.34
C GLY A 66 -10.76 2.32 2.14
N SER A 67 -9.64 2.94 1.77
CA SER A 67 -9.08 4.09 2.51
C SER A 67 -10.06 5.24 2.67
N SER A 68 -10.97 5.44 1.71
CA SER A 68 -11.96 6.52 1.77
C SER A 68 -13.02 6.34 2.86
N THR A 69 -13.13 5.16 3.47
CA THR A 69 -14.03 4.91 4.61
C THR A 69 -13.35 5.22 5.95
N GLY A 70 -12.01 5.22 6.00
CA GLY A 70 -11.25 5.43 7.24
C GLY A 70 -11.36 6.86 7.77
N ALA A 71 -11.17 7.85 6.90
CA ALA A 71 -11.22 9.25 7.33
C ALA A 71 -12.56 9.64 7.96
N PRO A 72 -13.74 9.36 7.38
CA PRO A 72 -15.01 9.63 8.04
C PRO A 72 -15.19 8.81 9.34
N ALA A 73 -14.80 7.53 9.37
CA ALA A 73 -14.94 6.72 10.58
C ALA A 73 -14.11 7.28 11.75
N LEU A 74 -12.88 7.73 11.47
CA LEU A 74 -12.04 8.39 12.46
C LEU A 74 -12.63 9.74 12.89
N THR A 75 -13.15 10.53 11.95
CA THR A 75 -13.77 11.83 12.22
C THR A 75 -15.04 11.68 13.07
N GLU A 76 -15.87 10.68 12.80
CA GLU A 76 -17.09 10.42 13.57
C GLU A 76 -16.83 9.67 14.90
N GLY A 77 -15.60 9.22 15.14
CA GLY A 77 -15.23 8.49 16.36
C GLY A 77 -15.75 7.04 16.38
N THR A 78 -16.17 6.50 15.22
CA THR A 78 -16.64 5.11 15.10
C THR A 78 -15.51 4.11 14.94
N ALA A 79 -14.29 4.58 14.66
CA ALA A 79 -13.07 3.78 14.65
C ALA A 79 -11.94 4.50 15.40
N LEU A 80 -11.16 3.76 16.17
CA LEU A 80 -9.95 4.25 16.84
C LEU A 80 -8.80 4.43 15.84
N PHE A 81 -8.77 3.58 14.80
CA PHE A 81 -7.73 3.53 13.79
C PHE A 81 -8.30 3.63 12.39
N ALA A 82 -7.67 4.44 11.54
CA ALA A 82 -7.97 4.54 10.13
C ALA A 82 -6.72 4.14 9.31
N PRO A 83 -6.54 2.84 8.99
CA PRO A 83 -5.48 2.41 8.09
C PRO A 83 -5.74 2.90 6.67
N MET A 84 -4.72 3.49 6.03
CA MET A 84 -4.85 4.07 4.71
C MET A 84 -3.65 3.72 3.83
N SER A 85 -3.90 3.32 2.59
CA SER A 85 -2.88 3.03 1.58
C SER A 85 -2.59 4.22 0.66
N ARG A 86 -2.88 5.41 1.13
CA ARG A 86 -2.51 6.74 0.63
C ARG A 86 -2.54 7.73 1.78
N ALA A 87 -1.94 8.89 1.61
CA ALA A 87 -2.18 10.00 2.52
C ALA A 87 -3.68 10.43 2.51
N MET A 88 -4.17 10.94 3.63
CA MET A 88 -5.47 11.61 3.65
C MET A 88 -5.47 12.78 2.67
N ARG A 89 -6.60 12.97 1.98
CA ARG A 89 -6.80 14.11 1.09
C ARG A 89 -6.99 15.39 1.92
N PRO A 90 -6.64 16.56 1.38
CA PRO A 90 -6.86 17.82 2.09
C PRO A 90 -8.30 18.00 2.59
N SER A 91 -9.30 17.58 1.80
CA SER A 91 -10.72 17.64 2.20
C SER A 91 -11.07 16.70 3.36
N GLU A 92 -10.40 15.54 3.47
CA GLU A 92 -10.57 14.59 4.59
C GLU A 92 -9.95 15.17 5.88
N ILE A 93 -8.76 15.75 5.76
CA ILE A 93 -8.08 16.45 6.88
C ILE A 93 -8.91 17.64 7.36
N SER A 94 -9.37 18.50 6.44
CA SER A 94 -10.17 19.68 6.80
C SER A 94 -11.47 19.33 7.52
N ARG A 95 -12.14 18.22 7.17
CA ARG A 95 -13.33 17.74 7.89
C ARG A 95 -12.99 17.31 9.32
N PHE A 96 -11.88 16.63 9.50
CA PHE A 96 -11.41 16.24 10.81
C PHE A 96 -11.06 17.48 11.66
N GLU A 97 -10.33 18.45 11.07
CA GLU A 97 -9.97 19.71 11.73
C GLU A 97 -11.19 20.54 12.12
N GLN A 98 -12.22 20.58 11.27
CA GLN A 98 -13.50 21.27 11.59
C GLN A 98 -14.17 20.66 12.82
N ARG A 99 -14.03 19.36 13.07
CA ARG A 99 -14.62 18.69 14.22
C ARG A 99 -13.81 18.82 15.49
N TYR A 100 -12.48 18.68 15.38
CA TYR A 100 -11.58 18.54 16.53
C TYR A 100 -10.69 19.75 16.80
N GLY A 101 -10.55 20.67 15.83
CA GLY A 101 -9.69 21.86 15.95
C GLY A 101 -8.20 21.60 15.69
N TYR A 102 -7.84 20.40 15.26
CA TYR A 102 -6.47 19.98 14.93
C TYR A 102 -6.49 18.84 13.89
N PRO A 103 -5.40 18.63 13.12
CA PRO A 103 -5.33 17.56 12.14
C PRO A 103 -5.21 16.18 12.79
N PRO A 104 -5.65 15.10 12.11
CA PRO A 104 -5.40 13.73 12.57
C PRO A 104 -3.91 13.43 12.54
N LEU A 105 -3.43 12.62 13.49
CA LEU A 105 -2.05 12.15 13.52
C LEU A 105 -1.85 11.07 12.44
N ALA A 106 -0.91 11.31 11.53
CA ALA A 106 -0.53 10.39 10.47
C ALA A 106 0.71 9.58 10.87
N LEU A 107 0.56 8.27 11.00
CA LEU A 107 1.64 7.35 11.38
C LEU A 107 2.01 6.46 10.19
N PRO A 108 3.18 6.61 9.56
CA PRO A 108 3.67 5.60 8.61
C PRO A 108 3.94 4.30 9.37
N ILE A 109 3.46 3.18 8.83
CA ILE A 109 3.51 1.87 9.50
C ILE A 109 4.22 0.79 8.68
N ALA A 110 4.32 0.97 7.37
CA ALA A 110 4.99 0.08 6.43
C ALA A 110 5.24 0.81 5.11
N ILE A 111 6.04 0.20 4.22
CA ILE A 111 6.23 0.65 2.84
C ILE A 111 5.66 -0.40 1.89
N ASP A 112 4.79 0.03 0.97
CA ASP A 112 4.21 -0.80 -0.08
C ASP A 112 4.75 -0.39 -1.44
N LEU A 113 4.95 -1.37 -2.32
CA LEU A 113 5.25 -1.17 -3.72
C LEU A 113 3.99 -1.48 -4.53
N VAL A 114 3.42 -0.45 -5.13
CA VAL A 114 2.33 -0.66 -6.09
C VAL A 114 2.94 -1.20 -7.38
N ALA A 115 2.77 -2.51 -7.59
CA ALA A 115 3.29 -3.21 -8.75
C ALA A 115 2.26 -3.25 -9.89
N VAL A 116 2.76 -3.19 -11.11
CA VAL A 116 1.98 -3.43 -12.33
C VAL A 116 2.13 -4.90 -12.71
N PHE A 117 1.00 -5.58 -12.81
CA PHE A 117 0.93 -7.00 -13.12
C PHE A 117 0.41 -7.24 -14.52
N VAL A 118 1.02 -8.21 -15.20
CA VAL A 118 0.51 -8.80 -16.43
C VAL A 118 0.41 -10.32 -16.25
N HIS A 119 -0.36 -10.99 -17.13
CA HIS A 119 -0.41 -12.45 -17.14
C HIS A 119 1.01 -13.01 -17.28
N ARG A 120 1.35 -14.11 -16.58
CA ARG A 120 2.71 -14.69 -16.57
C ARG A 120 3.31 -14.98 -17.94
N HIS A 121 2.46 -15.25 -18.95
CA HIS A 121 2.89 -15.52 -20.33
C HIS A 121 2.92 -14.26 -21.22
N ASN A 122 2.62 -13.08 -20.70
CA ASN A 122 2.78 -11.85 -21.46
C ASN A 122 4.29 -11.58 -21.68
N PRO A 123 4.75 -11.33 -22.92
CA PRO A 123 6.19 -11.14 -23.18
C PRO A 123 6.73 -9.78 -22.70
N LEU A 124 5.87 -8.77 -22.42
CA LEU A 124 6.33 -7.46 -21.95
C LEU A 124 7.10 -7.60 -20.63
N GLN A 125 8.23 -6.91 -20.50
CA GLN A 125 9.08 -6.94 -19.29
C GLN A 125 9.08 -5.64 -18.53
N GLN A 126 8.83 -4.53 -19.20
CA GLN A 126 8.98 -3.19 -18.64
C GLN A 126 7.98 -2.21 -19.26
N ILE A 127 7.68 -1.12 -18.55
CA ILE A 127 6.74 -0.10 -18.99
C ILE A 127 7.03 1.24 -18.29
N THR A 128 6.79 2.35 -18.99
CA THR A 128 6.89 3.70 -18.41
C THR A 128 5.57 4.16 -17.79
N LEU A 129 5.63 5.17 -16.91
CA LEU A 129 4.41 5.78 -16.36
C LEU A 129 3.55 6.43 -17.44
N ALA A 130 4.16 7.02 -18.49
CA ALA A 130 3.43 7.60 -19.61
C ALA A 130 2.66 6.56 -20.42
N GLU A 131 3.23 5.37 -20.64
CA GLU A 131 2.53 4.25 -21.28
C GLU A 131 1.41 3.69 -20.41
N LEU A 132 1.61 3.62 -19.09
CA LEU A 132 0.55 3.22 -18.15
C LEU A 132 -0.61 4.21 -18.15
N ASP A 133 -0.31 5.52 -18.15
CA ASP A 133 -1.32 6.56 -18.31
C ASP A 133 -2.07 6.41 -19.63
N ALA A 134 -1.38 6.15 -20.73
CA ALA A 134 -1.99 5.93 -22.04
C ALA A 134 -2.87 4.66 -22.11
N ILE A 135 -2.58 3.66 -21.28
CA ILE A 135 -3.39 2.44 -21.15
C ILE A 135 -4.65 2.70 -20.32
N PHE A 136 -4.52 3.33 -19.14
CA PHE A 136 -5.58 3.40 -18.14
C PHE A 136 -6.43 4.68 -18.20
N SER A 137 -5.88 5.80 -18.72
CA SER A 137 -6.51 7.13 -18.66
C SER A 137 -7.16 7.55 -19.98
N GLU A 138 -8.24 8.32 -19.87
CA GLU A 138 -8.81 9.04 -21.01
C GLU A 138 -7.97 10.28 -21.39
N ASN A 139 -7.32 10.90 -20.42
CA ASN A 139 -6.70 12.23 -20.55
C ASN A 139 -5.25 12.17 -21.04
N ARG A 140 -4.47 11.17 -20.61
CA ARG A 140 -3.03 11.02 -20.93
C ARG A 140 -2.17 12.22 -20.51
N PHE A 141 -2.32 12.67 -19.27
CA PHE A 141 -1.61 13.83 -18.74
C PHE A 141 -0.09 13.64 -18.62
N GLN A 142 0.41 12.37 -18.67
CA GLN A 142 1.85 12.07 -18.79
C GLN A 142 2.43 12.37 -20.17
N GLY A 143 1.59 12.81 -21.13
CA GLY A 143 2.04 13.28 -22.44
C GLY A 143 2.18 12.20 -23.52
N TYR A 144 1.78 10.96 -23.31
CA TYR A 144 1.82 9.94 -24.37
C TYR A 144 0.85 10.34 -25.52
N PRO A 145 1.30 10.28 -26.80
CA PRO A 145 0.59 10.94 -27.90
C PRO A 145 -0.79 10.33 -28.20
N GLN A 146 -0.97 9.04 -27.97
CA GLN A 146 -2.21 8.32 -28.28
C GLN A 146 -2.58 7.29 -27.22
N ALA A 147 -3.83 6.88 -27.23
CA ALA A 147 -4.31 5.81 -26.36
C ALA A 147 -3.66 4.47 -26.73
N ILE A 148 -3.21 3.73 -25.73
CA ILE A 148 -2.72 2.36 -25.89
C ILE A 148 -3.87 1.41 -25.57
N THR A 149 -4.35 0.68 -26.59
CA THR A 149 -5.48 -0.26 -26.49
C THR A 149 -5.12 -1.68 -26.87
N HIS A 150 -4.00 -1.86 -27.57
CA HIS A 150 -3.51 -3.15 -28.05
C HIS A 150 -2.04 -3.33 -27.66
N TRP A 151 -1.64 -4.57 -27.40
CA TRP A 151 -0.27 -4.89 -27.00
C TRP A 151 0.77 -4.57 -28.06
N GLY A 152 0.43 -4.60 -29.34
CA GLY A 152 1.33 -4.20 -30.45
C GLY A 152 1.78 -2.76 -30.38
N GLN A 153 1.01 -1.85 -29.77
CA GLN A 153 1.42 -0.45 -29.56
C GLN A 153 2.56 -0.30 -28.54
N LEU A 154 2.87 -1.37 -27.80
CA LEU A 154 4.01 -1.50 -26.90
C LEU A 154 5.15 -2.32 -27.52
N GLY A 155 5.15 -2.50 -28.85
CA GLY A 155 6.21 -3.20 -29.57
C GLY A 155 6.13 -4.74 -29.53
N LEU A 156 5.00 -5.32 -29.13
CA LEU A 156 4.84 -6.76 -29.14
C LEU A 156 4.39 -7.26 -30.52
N ASP A 157 5.11 -8.29 -31.03
CA ASP A 157 4.83 -8.94 -32.30
C ASP A 157 3.67 -9.95 -32.22
N ALA A 158 3.33 -10.62 -33.33
CA ALA A 158 2.35 -11.69 -33.35
C ALA A 158 2.72 -12.84 -32.38
N PRO A 159 1.76 -13.43 -31.69
CA PRO A 159 0.31 -13.21 -31.79
C PRO A 159 -0.24 -12.08 -30.88
N TRP A 160 0.62 -11.27 -30.27
CA TRP A 160 0.23 -10.22 -29.32
C TRP A 160 -0.15 -8.89 -30.01
N GLN A 161 0.37 -8.65 -31.21
CA GLN A 161 0.23 -7.38 -31.91
C GLN A 161 -1.22 -6.86 -31.97
N THR A 162 -2.18 -7.73 -32.28
CA THR A 162 -3.59 -7.36 -32.43
C THR A 162 -4.44 -7.61 -31.19
N ARG A 163 -3.85 -8.13 -30.11
CA ARG A 163 -4.61 -8.41 -28.87
C ARG A 163 -4.96 -7.11 -28.15
N LYS A 164 -6.23 -6.93 -27.84
CA LYS A 164 -6.71 -5.83 -26.99
C LYS A 164 -6.23 -6.02 -25.56
N ILE A 165 -5.90 -4.93 -24.90
CA ILE A 165 -5.53 -4.91 -23.50
C ILE A 165 -6.79 -4.95 -22.63
N THR A 166 -6.88 -5.92 -21.74
CA THR A 166 -7.93 -5.98 -20.69
C THR A 166 -7.37 -5.38 -19.39
N ARG A 167 -7.96 -4.30 -18.93
CA ARG A 167 -7.50 -3.48 -17.80
C ARG A 167 -8.25 -3.86 -16.53
N PHE A 168 -7.51 -4.02 -15.44
CA PHE A 168 -8.05 -4.26 -14.10
C PHE A 168 -7.58 -3.17 -13.15
N SER A 169 -8.51 -2.57 -12.42
CA SER A 169 -8.26 -1.53 -11.42
C SER A 169 -9.00 -1.86 -10.14
N ARG A 170 -8.68 -1.12 -9.09
CA ARG A 170 -9.51 -1.06 -7.90
C ARG A 170 -10.69 -0.10 -8.13
N ASN A 171 -11.70 -0.17 -7.28
CA ASN A 171 -12.80 0.80 -7.26
C ASN A 171 -12.38 2.13 -6.58
N ALA A 172 -13.22 3.16 -6.72
CA ALA A 172 -12.92 4.53 -6.30
C ALA A 172 -12.76 4.74 -4.77
N VAL A 173 -13.25 3.82 -3.92
CA VAL A 173 -13.06 3.88 -2.46
C VAL A 173 -11.68 3.41 -2.02
N SER A 174 -10.97 2.69 -2.89
CA SER A 174 -9.62 2.18 -2.65
C SER A 174 -8.57 3.29 -2.56
N GLY A 175 -7.71 3.22 -1.56
CA GLY A 175 -6.52 4.08 -1.50
C GLY A 175 -5.53 3.80 -2.64
N THR A 176 -5.41 2.54 -3.07
CA THR A 176 -4.54 2.16 -4.20
C THR A 176 -5.05 2.75 -5.52
N TYR A 177 -6.38 2.79 -5.73
CA TYR A 177 -6.98 3.53 -6.85
C TYR A 177 -6.60 5.01 -6.80
N GLY A 178 -6.80 5.66 -5.65
CA GLY A 178 -6.49 7.08 -5.49
C GLY A 178 -5.00 7.39 -5.70
N TYR A 179 -4.12 6.55 -5.16
CA TYR A 179 -2.68 6.66 -5.35
C TYR A 179 -2.27 6.51 -6.81
N PHE A 180 -2.77 5.49 -7.52
CA PHE A 180 -2.48 5.28 -8.94
C PHE A 180 -3.02 6.43 -9.80
N LYS A 181 -4.23 6.90 -9.52
CA LYS A 181 -4.82 8.08 -10.20
C LYS A 181 -3.94 9.32 -10.03
N GLU A 182 -3.42 9.55 -8.84
CA GLU A 182 -2.55 10.70 -8.57
C GLU A 182 -1.18 10.56 -9.22
N LYS A 183 -0.50 9.43 -9.03
CA LYS A 183 0.92 9.26 -9.42
C LYS A 183 1.10 8.89 -10.89
N VAL A 184 0.22 8.06 -11.43
CA VAL A 184 0.32 7.56 -12.80
C VAL A 184 -0.53 8.37 -13.76
N LEU A 185 -1.79 8.67 -13.41
CA LEU A 185 -2.70 9.40 -14.29
C LEU A 185 -2.65 10.93 -14.09
N LEU A 186 -1.84 11.43 -13.14
CA LEU A 186 -1.75 12.84 -12.76
C LEU A 186 -3.13 13.50 -12.53
N GLY A 187 -4.03 12.72 -11.88
CA GLY A 187 -5.42 13.14 -11.63
C GLY A 187 -6.39 12.87 -12.76
N GLY A 188 -5.92 12.37 -13.91
CA GLY A 188 -6.75 12.03 -15.07
C GLY A 188 -7.80 10.96 -14.77
N ASP A 189 -8.85 10.89 -15.59
CA ASP A 189 -9.93 9.95 -15.40
C ASP A 189 -9.61 8.58 -16.00
N PHE A 190 -9.97 7.53 -15.28
CA PHE A 190 -9.87 6.17 -15.80
C PHE A 190 -10.81 5.99 -16.99
N ARG A 191 -10.42 5.15 -17.94
CA ARG A 191 -11.26 4.75 -19.05
C ARG A 191 -12.48 3.97 -18.58
N ALA A 192 -13.62 4.17 -19.25
CA ALA A 192 -14.86 3.47 -18.97
C ALA A 192 -14.74 1.92 -19.07
N GLN A 193 -13.79 1.42 -19.90
CA GLN A 193 -13.57 -0.02 -20.10
C GLN A 193 -12.56 -0.63 -19.12
N VAL A 194 -12.33 -0.02 -17.98
CA VAL A 194 -11.52 -0.59 -16.90
C VAL A 194 -12.40 -1.47 -16.01
N ASN A 195 -11.99 -2.73 -15.79
CA ASN A 195 -12.68 -3.65 -14.90
C ASN A 195 -12.35 -3.31 -13.45
N GLU A 196 -13.25 -2.63 -12.77
CA GLU A 196 -13.10 -2.30 -11.36
C GLU A 196 -13.28 -3.54 -10.47
N GLN A 197 -12.38 -3.70 -9.52
CA GLN A 197 -12.36 -4.82 -8.57
C GLN A 197 -12.48 -4.31 -7.12
N PRO A 198 -13.23 -5.02 -6.26
CA PRO A 198 -13.40 -4.61 -4.87
C PRO A 198 -12.14 -4.77 -4.03
N GLY A 199 -11.26 -5.73 -4.37
CA GLY A 199 -10.08 -6.08 -3.59
C GLY A 199 -8.79 -6.16 -4.40
N SER A 200 -7.67 -6.08 -3.69
CA SER A 200 -6.33 -6.19 -4.25
C SER A 200 -6.09 -7.57 -4.87
N SER A 201 -6.47 -8.63 -4.16
CA SER A 201 -6.40 -10.01 -4.66
C SER A 201 -7.24 -10.22 -5.91
N SER A 202 -8.43 -9.62 -6.00
CA SER A 202 -9.31 -9.78 -7.16
C SER A 202 -8.76 -9.09 -8.42
N VAL A 203 -8.01 -7.99 -8.29
CA VAL A 203 -7.25 -7.43 -9.42
C VAL A 203 -6.25 -8.45 -9.95
N VAL A 204 -5.40 -9.00 -9.07
CA VAL A 204 -4.34 -9.94 -9.46
C VAL A 204 -4.92 -11.23 -10.03
N LEU A 205 -6.02 -11.75 -9.46
CA LEU A 205 -6.75 -12.91 -10.00
C LEU A 205 -7.34 -12.61 -11.38
N GLY A 206 -7.92 -11.43 -11.60
CA GLY A 206 -8.43 -11.00 -12.88
C GLY A 206 -7.35 -10.97 -13.95
N VAL A 207 -6.20 -10.38 -13.65
CA VAL A 207 -5.02 -10.36 -14.54
C VAL A 207 -4.53 -11.78 -14.83
N GLY A 208 -4.44 -12.64 -13.81
CA GLY A 208 -3.98 -14.02 -13.96
C GLY A 208 -4.90 -14.93 -14.78
N ARG A 209 -6.18 -14.58 -14.91
CA ARG A 209 -7.17 -15.30 -15.73
C ARG A 209 -7.28 -14.77 -17.16
N ALA A 210 -6.85 -13.53 -17.39
CA ALA A 210 -6.92 -12.87 -18.69
C ALA A 210 -5.52 -12.84 -19.32
N LEU A 211 -5.29 -13.67 -20.36
CA LEU A 211 -3.99 -13.73 -21.05
C LEU A 211 -3.50 -12.34 -21.50
N ASN A 212 -4.42 -11.47 -21.91
CA ASN A 212 -4.18 -10.10 -22.34
C ASN A 212 -4.42 -9.06 -21.22
N GLY A 213 -4.41 -9.51 -19.94
CA GLY A 213 -4.68 -8.69 -18.77
C GLY A 213 -3.48 -7.82 -18.34
N ILE A 214 -3.78 -6.63 -17.87
CA ILE A 214 -2.90 -5.74 -17.12
C ILE A 214 -3.68 -5.15 -15.93
N GLY A 215 -3.02 -4.99 -14.80
CA GLY A 215 -3.61 -4.38 -13.61
C GLY A 215 -2.53 -3.95 -12.62
N TYR A 216 -2.92 -3.28 -11.54
CA TYR A 216 -2.00 -2.84 -10.50
C TYR A 216 -2.56 -3.14 -9.11
N SER A 217 -1.65 -3.48 -8.20
CA SER A 217 -1.96 -3.79 -6.80
C SER A 217 -0.69 -3.69 -5.96
N GLY A 218 -0.79 -3.79 -4.63
CA GLY A 218 0.37 -3.96 -3.77
C GLY A 218 1.12 -5.26 -4.12
N ILE A 219 2.45 -5.23 -4.00
CA ILE A 219 3.33 -6.36 -4.37
C ILE A 219 3.02 -7.63 -3.56
N GLY A 220 2.58 -7.51 -2.31
CA GLY A 220 2.22 -8.63 -1.43
C GLY A 220 1.09 -9.52 -1.98
N PHE A 221 0.29 -9.03 -2.92
CA PHE A 221 -0.79 -9.81 -3.55
C PHE A 221 -0.35 -10.65 -4.76
N ARG A 222 0.94 -10.62 -5.12
CA ARG A 222 1.48 -11.41 -6.24
C ARG A 222 1.21 -12.90 -6.08
N ASN A 223 0.83 -13.55 -7.18
CA ASN A 223 0.64 -14.99 -7.24
C ASN A 223 1.32 -15.60 -8.50
N PRO A 224 1.44 -16.94 -8.61
CA PRO A 224 2.14 -17.59 -9.73
C PRO A 224 1.51 -17.38 -11.11
N ALA A 225 0.26 -16.89 -11.22
CA ALA A 225 -0.41 -16.67 -12.52
C ALA A 225 -0.03 -15.34 -13.18
N VAL A 226 0.66 -14.46 -12.45
CA VAL A 226 1.06 -13.13 -12.92
C VAL A 226 2.57 -12.93 -12.78
N LYS A 227 3.08 -11.93 -13.50
CA LYS A 227 4.41 -11.35 -13.28
C LYS A 227 4.32 -9.85 -13.16
N THR A 228 5.29 -9.22 -12.53
CA THR A 228 5.47 -7.78 -12.44
C THR A 228 6.19 -7.23 -13.66
N LEU A 229 5.95 -5.97 -13.99
CA LEU A 229 6.74 -5.21 -14.95
C LEU A 229 7.72 -4.29 -14.21
N ALA A 230 8.92 -4.16 -14.75
CA ALA A 230 9.84 -3.09 -14.35
C ALA A 230 9.28 -1.74 -14.77
N LEU A 231 9.37 -0.73 -13.91
CA LEU A 231 8.79 0.59 -14.15
C LEU A 231 9.87 1.65 -14.31
N ALA A 232 9.64 2.61 -15.19
CA ALA A 232 10.44 3.83 -15.31
C ALA A 232 9.54 5.08 -15.34
N LEU A 233 10.04 6.21 -14.85
CA LEU A 233 9.35 7.50 -14.96
C LEU A 233 9.17 7.91 -16.42
N SER A 234 10.20 7.74 -17.24
CA SER A 234 10.22 8.00 -18.67
C SER A 234 11.25 7.06 -19.34
N PRO A 235 11.32 6.97 -20.67
CA PRO A 235 12.29 6.12 -21.38
C PRO A 235 13.77 6.42 -21.08
N GLU A 236 14.08 7.65 -20.63
CA GLU A 236 15.43 8.08 -20.27
C GLU A 236 15.85 7.66 -18.85
N HIS A 237 14.90 7.21 -18.03
CA HIS A 237 15.17 6.73 -16.68
C HIS A 237 15.38 5.22 -16.64
N PRO A 238 16.16 4.68 -15.68
CA PRO A 238 16.33 3.26 -15.54
C PRO A 238 15.01 2.58 -15.19
N TYR A 239 14.75 1.43 -15.80
CA TYR A 239 13.63 0.57 -15.42
C TYR A 239 13.98 -0.20 -14.15
N ALA A 240 13.12 -0.13 -13.16
CA ALA A 240 13.32 -0.74 -11.86
C ALA A 240 12.22 -1.77 -11.54
N GLU A 241 12.64 -2.97 -11.13
CA GLU A 241 11.75 -3.98 -10.57
C GLU A 241 11.24 -3.56 -9.18
N PRO A 242 10.05 -3.99 -8.76
CA PRO A 242 9.53 -3.73 -7.42
C PRO A 242 10.33 -4.53 -6.36
N SER A 243 11.41 -3.95 -5.86
CA SER A 243 12.30 -4.54 -4.87
C SER A 243 12.67 -3.54 -3.78
N ALA A 244 13.06 -4.05 -2.59
CA ALA A 244 13.53 -3.22 -1.49
C ALA A 244 14.74 -2.37 -1.89
N GLU A 245 15.69 -2.93 -2.64
CA GLU A 245 16.87 -2.24 -3.15
C GLU A 245 16.49 -1.03 -4.01
N ASN A 246 15.57 -1.20 -4.95
CA ASN A 246 15.12 -0.12 -5.83
C ASN A 246 14.30 0.95 -5.11
N VAL A 247 13.68 0.63 -3.97
CA VAL A 247 13.03 1.62 -3.10
C VAL A 247 14.07 2.44 -2.35
N VAL A 248 15.06 1.79 -1.74
CA VAL A 248 16.13 2.48 -0.99
C VAL A 248 16.92 3.42 -1.90
N ASN A 249 17.20 3.00 -3.13
CA ASN A 249 17.92 3.78 -4.12
C ASN A 249 17.04 4.84 -4.83
N GLY A 250 15.74 4.90 -4.53
CA GLY A 250 14.79 5.85 -5.13
C GLY A 250 14.48 5.59 -6.61
N HIS A 251 14.78 4.39 -7.12
CA HIS A 251 14.59 4.04 -8.54
C HIS A 251 13.17 3.56 -8.83
N TYR A 252 12.49 2.91 -7.85
CA TYR A 252 11.13 2.42 -8.06
C TYR A 252 10.09 3.53 -7.88
N PRO A 253 9.36 3.93 -8.95
CA PRO A 253 8.55 5.14 -8.93
C PRO A 253 7.23 5.04 -8.14
N LEU A 254 6.74 3.83 -7.87
CA LEU A 254 5.45 3.59 -7.22
C LEU A 254 5.58 2.98 -5.82
N ALA A 255 6.61 3.37 -5.08
CA ALA A 255 6.74 3.09 -3.65
C ALA A 255 5.93 4.12 -2.83
N ARG A 256 5.28 3.65 -1.76
CA ARG A 256 4.48 4.51 -0.88
C ARG A 256 4.53 4.06 0.57
N TYR A 257 4.38 5.00 1.50
CA TYR A 257 4.04 4.66 2.87
C TYR A 257 2.58 4.19 2.96
N LEU A 258 2.37 3.19 3.80
CA LEU A 258 1.07 2.84 4.36
C LEU A 258 0.94 3.57 5.70
N TYR A 259 -0.24 4.13 5.96
CA TYR A 259 -0.49 4.98 7.11
C TYR A 259 -1.52 4.38 8.05
N LEU A 260 -1.33 4.63 9.33
CA LEU A 260 -2.35 4.49 10.37
C LEU A 260 -2.69 5.89 10.89
N TYR A 261 -3.90 6.34 10.67
CA TYR A 261 -4.36 7.63 11.22
C TYR A 261 -5.07 7.41 12.54
N VAL A 262 -4.80 8.30 13.50
CA VAL A 262 -5.41 8.29 14.83
C VAL A 262 -5.81 9.70 15.25
N ASN A 263 -6.82 9.78 16.11
CA ASN A 263 -7.21 11.02 16.76
C ASN A 263 -6.34 11.21 18.02
N LYS A 264 -5.38 12.12 17.96
CA LYS A 264 -4.53 12.52 19.09
C LYS A 264 -4.50 14.04 19.19
N PRO A 265 -5.03 14.62 20.25
CA PRO A 265 -4.88 16.07 20.51
C PRO A 265 -3.38 16.45 20.59
N PRO A 266 -2.99 17.65 20.13
CA PRO A 266 -1.58 18.06 20.11
C PRO A 266 -0.86 17.96 21.47
N GLN A 267 -1.55 18.33 22.55
CA GLN A 267 -1.02 18.26 23.93
C GLN A 267 -1.61 17.07 24.72
N GLY A 268 -2.42 16.22 24.07
CA GLY A 268 -3.04 15.06 24.68
C GLY A 268 -2.19 13.81 24.53
N GLN A 269 -2.47 12.84 25.39
CA GLN A 269 -1.90 11.48 25.26
C GLN A 269 -2.81 10.61 24.40
N LEU A 270 -2.25 9.59 23.78
CA LEU A 270 -3.00 8.50 23.17
C LEU A 270 -3.75 7.72 24.26
N ASP A 271 -4.94 7.22 23.94
CA ASP A 271 -5.60 6.20 24.76
C ASP A 271 -4.64 5.02 25.02
N PRO A 272 -4.66 4.39 26.20
CA PRO A 272 -3.77 3.30 26.54
C PRO A 272 -3.76 2.15 25.51
N LEU A 273 -4.93 1.79 24.97
CA LEU A 273 -5.03 0.77 23.92
C LEU A 273 -4.37 1.23 22.60
N GLN A 274 -4.64 2.47 22.19
CA GLN A 274 -4.02 3.04 20.98
C GLN A 274 -2.50 3.11 21.13
N ARG A 275 -2.01 3.60 22.27
CA ARG A 275 -0.58 3.71 22.58
C ARG A 275 0.12 2.36 22.50
N GLU A 276 -0.42 1.35 23.17
CA GLU A 276 0.17 0.01 23.20
C GLU A 276 0.12 -0.69 21.84
N PHE A 277 -0.98 -0.55 21.09
CA PHE A 277 -1.07 -1.12 19.74
C PHE A 277 -0.06 -0.48 18.79
N ILE A 278 0.11 0.85 18.83
CA ILE A 278 1.12 1.56 18.02
C ILE A 278 2.53 1.13 18.46
N ARG A 279 2.78 0.99 19.76
CA ARG A 279 4.06 0.49 20.29
C ARG A 279 4.37 -0.93 19.80
N PHE A 280 3.36 -1.80 19.75
CA PHE A 280 3.48 -3.13 19.16
C PHE A 280 3.80 -3.06 17.65
N ILE A 281 3.10 -2.24 16.87
CA ILE A 281 3.37 -2.07 15.44
C ILE A 281 4.83 -1.65 15.19
N TYR A 282 5.39 -0.74 15.99
CA TYR A 282 6.77 -0.26 15.85
C TYR A 282 7.83 -1.15 16.52
N SER A 283 7.45 -2.29 17.05
CA SER A 283 8.37 -3.28 17.62
C SER A 283 8.95 -4.22 16.56
N LYS A 284 9.98 -5.00 16.96
CA LYS A 284 10.54 -6.08 16.13
C LYS A 284 9.45 -7.07 15.70
N GLN A 285 8.58 -7.48 16.62
CA GLN A 285 7.48 -8.40 16.34
C GLN A 285 6.46 -7.79 15.36
N GLY A 286 6.08 -6.55 15.57
CA GLY A 286 5.15 -5.85 14.67
C GLY A 286 5.70 -5.66 13.26
N GLN A 287 6.98 -5.29 13.13
CA GLN A 287 7.61 -5.10 11.81
C GLN A 287 7.96 -6.43 11.11
N ALA A 288 8.17 -7.51 11.85
CA ALA A 288 8.29 -8.85 11.27
C ALA A 288 7.00 -9.28 10.55
N LEU A 289 5.83 -8.92 11.08
CA LEU A 289 4.53 -9.20 10.44
C LEU A 289 4.33 -8.39 9.15
N VAL A 290 4.96 -7.20 9.04
CA VAL A 290 4.97 -6.41 7.79
C VAL A 290 5.63 -7.19 6.66
N GLU A 291 6.79 -7.81 6.92
CA GLU A 291 7.48 -8.64 5.93
C GLU A 291 6.71 -9.92 5.59
N GLN A 292 6.11 -10.54 6.58
CA GLN A 292 5.27 -11.74 6.38
C GLN A 292 4.13 -11.47 5.39
N GLU A 293 3.53 -10.28 5.43
CA GLU A 293 2.49 -9.84 4.50
C GLU A 293 3.03 -9.32 3.15
N GLY A 294 4.34 -9.37 2.95
CA GLY A 294 4.99 -8.99 1.69
C GLY A 294 5.19 -7.48 1.50
N TYR A 295 5.08 -6.69 2.56
CA TYR A 295 5.44 -5.28 2.59
C TYR A 295 6.88 -5.08 3.07
N LEU A 296 7.42 -3.88 2.91
CA LEU A 296 8.72 -3.53 3.47
C LEU A 296 8.54 -2.90 4.85
N PRO A 297 9.30 -3.35 5.85
CA PRO A 297 9.30 -2.73 7.17
C PRO A 297 9.80 -1.30 7.09
N LEU A 298 9.42 -0.50 8.09
CA LEU A 298 9.94 0.86 8.23
C LEU A 298 11.44 0.83 8.52
N PRO A 299 12.19 1.84 8.03
CA PRO A 299 13.54 2.08 8.53
C PRO A 299 13.52 2.23 10.06
N ALA A 300 14.42 1.53 10.74
CA ALA A 300 14.47 1.53 12.20
C ALA A 300 14.65 2.94 12.80
N GLU A 301 15.43 3.79 12.13
CA GLU A 301 15.61 5.19 12.53
C GLU A 301 14.29 5.99 12.48
N LEU A 302 13.46 5.77 11.45
CA LEU A 302 12.14 6.40 11.35
C LEU A 302 11.24 5.92 12.49
N SER A 303 11.19 4.62 12.71
CA SER A 303 10.42 4.02 13.79
C SER A 303 10.86 4.51 15.17
N ALA A 304 12.18 4.59 15.43
CA ALA A 304 12.72 5.09 16.68
C ALA A 304 12.34 6.57 16.93
N ARG A 305 12.44 7.41 15.89
CA ARG A 305 12.01 8.81 15.97
C ARG A 305 10.53 8.93 16.32
N LEU A 306 9.66 8.18 15.62
CA LEU A 306 8.20 8.21 15.86
C LEU A 306 7.86 7.71 17.28
N ARG A 307 8.55 6.69 17.77
CA ARG A 307 8.37 6.19 19.14
C ARG A 307 8.74 7.25 20.17
N HIS A 308 9.86 7.95 19.95
CA HIS A 308 10.28 9.05 20.83
C HIS A 308 9.28 10.22 20.81
N GLU A 309 8.84 10.66 19.60
CA GLU A 309 7.85 11.75 19.45
C GLU A 309 6.50 11.42 20.10
N LEU A 310 6.14 10.15 20.18
CA LEU A 310 4.88 9.67 20.77
C LEU A 310 5.02 9.18 22.22
N GLU A 311 6.22 9.31 22.79
CA GLU A 311 6.52 8.85 24.17
C GLU A 311 6.15 7.39 24.41
N LEU A 312 6.44 6.49 23.45
CA LEU A 312 6.08 5.08 23.51
C LEU A 312 7.05 4.20 24.30
N ASP A 313 8.24 4.69 24.61
CA ASP A 313 9.29 3.96 25.29
C ASP A 313 9.07 3.80 26.80
#